data_e53d79fb804f5d8b4fabf0b5d857e4c3
#
_entry.id   e53d79fb804f5d8b4fabf0b5d857e4c3
#
_cell.length_a   1.000
_cell.length_b   1.000
_cell.length_c   1.000
_cell.angle_alpha   90.00
_cell.angle_beta   90.00
_cell.angle_gamma   90.00
#
_symmetry.space_group_name_H-M   'P 1'
#
loop_
_entity.id
_entity.type
_entity.pdbx_description
1 polymer ?
#
loop_
_entity_poly.entity_id
_entity_poly.type
_entity_poly.pdbx_seq_one_letter_code
_entity_poly.pdbx_strand_id
1 'polypeptide(L)'
;MTTGYSGTPLAKKLSLKAGMRVWWDGMPESVQEEVRREGLDLTVSCEPPVEAAHIFVSDCAMLDCKLRLLLPLMERDGFVWVSWPKKASKVPTDITEDVIRALALPLGLVDVKVCAVDETWSALKLVIRKELR
;
A
#
# COMPACT_ATOMS: atom_id res chain seq x y z
N MET A 1 17.60 -14.18 3.66
CA MET A 1 18.33 -13.18 2.88
C MET A 1 17.39 -12.36 2.05
N THR A 2 17.64 -11.15 2.02
CA THR A 2 16.79 -10.23 1.28
C THR A 2 17.39 -9.97 -0.08
N THR A 3 16.57 -9.85 -1.08
CA THR A 3 17.03 -9.60 -2.44
C THR A 3 16.62 -8.23 -2.89
N GLY A 4 17.55 -7.57 -3.56
CA GLY A 4 17.26 -6.33 -4.28
C GLY A 4 16.95 -5.12 -3.44
N TYR A 5 17.35 -5.09 -2.17
CA TYR A 5 17.12 -3.90 -1.40
C TYR A 5 18.23 -3.61 -0.39
N SER A 6 18.17 -2.41 0.13
CA SER A 6 19.24 -1.75 0.86
C SER A 6 19.44 -2.22 2.29
N GLY A 7 18.73 -3.25 2.73
CA GLY A 7 18.78 -3.70 4.11
C GLY A 7 17.83 -2.96 5.03
N THR A 8 17.08 -1.97 4.54
CA THR A 8 16.04 -1.33 5.33
C THR A 8 14.90 -2.30 5.55
N PRO A 9 14.45 -2.52 6.80
CA PRO A 9 13.31 -3.39 7.06
C PRO A 9 12.07 -2.95 6.31
N LEU A 10 11.28 -3.91 5.83
CA LEU A 10 10.10 -3.61 5.03
C LEU A 10 9.10 -2.74 5.78
N ALA A 11 8.85 -3.05 7.06
CA ALA A 11 7.92 -2.25 7.85
C ALA A 11 8.33 -0.77 7.88
N LYS A 12 9.62 -0.51 7.96
CA LYS A 12 10.14 0.87 7.94
C LYS A 12 9.98 1.51 6.57
N LYS A 13 10.25 0.76 5.50
CA LYS A 13 10.04 1.24 4.12
C LYS A 13 8.58 1.63 3.90
N LEU A 14 7.65 0.90 4.52
CA LEU A 14 6.22 1.16 4.40
C LEU A 14 5.71 2.20 5.39
N SER A 15 6.59 2.85 6.12
CA SER A 15 6.26 3.91 7.09
C SER A 15 5.38 3.43 8.24
N LEU A 16 5.46 2.17 8.59
CA LEU A 16 4.69 1.61 9.70
C LEU A 16 5.34 1.94 11.03
N LYS A 17 4.51 2.22 12.02
CA LYS A 17 4.93 2.55 13.38
C LYS A 17 4.15 1.75 14.39
N ALA A 18 4.74 1.51 15.56
CA ALA A 18 4.08 0.80 16.64
C ALA A 18 2.77 1.49 17.02
N GLY A 19 1.75 0.69 17.25
CA GLY A 19 0.44 1.17 17.64
C GLY A 19 -0.49 1.54 16.50
N MET A 20 -0.02 1.43 15.25
CA MET A 20 -0.87 1.75 14.09
C MET A 20 -1.97 0.72 13.87
N ARG A 21 -3.11 1.22 13.43
CA ARG A 21 -4.19 0.40 12.90
C ARG A 21 -4.01 0.29 11.39
N VAL A 22 -3.80 -0.93 10.92
CA VAL A 22 -3.49 -1.20 9.52
C VAL A 22 -4.56 -2.11 8.91
N TRP A 23 -4.80 -1.93 7.62
CA TRP A 23 -5.66 -2.82 6.86
C TRP A 23 -4.86 -3.39 5.70
N TRP A 24 -4.77 -4.71 5.66
CA TRP A 24 -4.08 -5.45 4.59
C TRP A 24 -5.11 -6.15 3.73
N ASP A 25 -5.12 -5.85 2.44
CA ASP A 25 -6.03 -6.46 1.49
C ASP A 25 -5.22 -7.18 0.41
N GLY A 26 -5.35 -8.50 0.38
CA GLY A 26 -4.63 -9.33 -0.60
C GLY A 26 -3.14 -9.44 -0.35
N MET A 27 -2.66 -9.05 0.81
CA MET A 27 -1.24 -9.12 1.12
C MET A 27 -0.76 -10.57 1.18
N PRO A 28 0.23 -10.95 0.36
CA PRO A 28 0.78 -12.30 0.43
C PRO A 28 1.36 -12.60 1.81
N GLU A 29 1.27 -13.85 2.22
CA GLU A 29 1.76 -14.26 3.53
C GLU A 29 3.25 -13.96 3.72
N SER A 30 4.04 -14.13 2.67
CA SER A 30 5.47 -13.82 2.71
C SER A 30 5.73 -12.35 3.04
N VAL A 31 4.88 -11.46 2.54
CA VAL A 31 4.98 -10.03 2.83
C VAL A 31 4.55 -9.76 4.27
N GLN A 32 3.48 -10.41 4.72
CA GLN A 32 3.03 -10.28 6.11
C GLN A 32 4.13 -10.69 7.08
N GLU A 33 4.80 -11.80 6.81
CA GLU A 33 5.91 -12.27 7.65
C GLU A 33 7.05 -11.28 7.66
N GLU A 34 7.38 -10.72 6.50
CA GLU A 34 8.44 -9.73 6.38
C GLU A 34 8.14 -8.49 7.24
N VAL A 35 6.91 -8.00 7.19
CA VAL A 35 6.47 -6.87 8.01
C VAL A 35 6.55 -7.20 9.49
N ARG A 36 6.10 -8.40 9.87
CA ARG A 36 6.06 -8.81 11.27
C ARG A 36 7.44 -9.02 11.89
N ARG A 37 8.47 -9.20 11.07
CA ARG A 37 9.84 -9.36 11.58
C ARG A 37 10.32 -8.21 12.45
N GLU A 38 9.76 -7.02 12.24
CA GLU A 38 10.14 -5.86 13.05
C GLU A 38 9.52 -5.88 14.44
N GLY A 39 8.55 -6.76 14.68
CA GLY A 39 7.92 -6.86 15.99
C GLY A 39 7.10 -5.65 16.38
N LEU A 40 6.66 -4.84 15.42
CA LEU A 40 5.82 -3.70 15.72
C LEU A 40 4.44 -4.14 16.20
N ASP A 41 3.91 -3.43 17.18
CA ASP A 41 2.56 -3.66 17.67
C ASP A 41 1.58 -3.03 16.70
N LEU A 42 1.04 -3.83 15.79
CA LEU A 42 0.08 -3.38 14.78
C LEU A 42 -1.27 -4.04 15.02
N THR A 43 -2.33 -3.27 14.87
CA THR A 43 -3.69 -3.79 14.90
C THR A 43 -4.17 -3.93 13.46
N VAL A 44 -4.31 -5.18 12.99
CA VAL A 44 -4.79 -5.45 11.63
C VAL A 44 -6.31 -5.50 11.67
N SER A 45 -6.95 -4.51 11.06
CA SER A 45 -8.41 -4.39 11.11
C SER A 45 -8.90 -3.48 10.00
N CYS A 46 -10.10 -3.77 9.48
CA CYS A 46 -10.76 -2.87 8.52
C CYS A 46 -11.71 -1.89 9.23
N GLU A 47 -11.75 -1.90 10.56
CA GLU A 47 -12.58 -0.95 11.29
C GLU A 47 -11.96 0.45 11.26
N PRO A 48 -12.77 1.48 11.04
CA PRO A 48 -12.24 2.84 11.03
C PRO A 48 -11.87 3.31 12.43
N PRO A 49 -10.92 4.23 12.54
CA PRO A 49 -10.16 4.81 11.42
C PRO A 49 -8.97 3.93 11.04
N VAL A 50 -8.74 3.80 9.73
CA VAL A 50 -7.58 3.06 9.21
C VAL A 50 -6.44 4.07 9.01
N GLU A 51 -5.33 3.82 9.67
CA GLU A 51 -4.18 4.72 9.60
C GLU A 51 -3.25 4.39 8.43
N ALA A 52 -3.08 3.11 8.14
CA ALA A 52 -2.20 2.65 7.07
C ALA A 52 -2.84 1.46 6.38
N ALA A 53 -3.24 1.63 5.14
CA ALA A 53 -3.78 0.54 4.34
C ALA A 53 -2.74 0.06 3.33
N HIS A 54 -2.82 -1.19 2.95
CA HIS A 54 -1.96 -1.75 1.91
C HIS A 54 -2.80 -2.72 1.09
N ILE A 55 -3.03 -2.39 -0.17
CA ILE A 55 -3.83 -3.22 -1.06
C ILE A 55 -2.95 -3.79 -2.17
N PHE A 56 -3.17 -5.06 -2.50
CA PHE A 56 -2.43 -5.77 -3.54
C PHE A 56 -3.40 -6.07 -4.66
N VAL A 57 -3.15 -5.51 -5.83
CA VAL A 57 -4.07 -5.61 -6.98
C VAL A 57 -3.28 -5.83 -8.26
N SER A 58 -3.94 -6.46 -9.24
CA SER A 58 -3.36 -6.67 -10.56
C SER A 58 -4.20 -6.10 -11.69
N ASP A 59 -5.41 -5.60 -11.41
CA ASP A 59 -6.23 -4.96 -12.44
C ASP A 59 -6.81 -3.63 -11.95
N CYS A 60 -7.00 -2.70 -12.87
CA CYS A 60 -7.40 -1.36 -12.50
C CYS A 60 -8.86 -1.25 -12.06
N ALA A 61 -9.74 -2.12 -12.51
CA ALA A 61 -11.13 -2.13 -12.04
C ALA A 61 -11.18 -2.46 -10.55
N MET A 62 -10.40 -3.44 -10.12
CA MET A 62 -10.32 -3.81 -8.71
C MET A 62 -9.68 -2.70 -7.89
N LEU A 63 -8.64 -2.07 -8.42
CA LEU A 63 -7.99 -0.95 -7.74
C LEU A 63 -8.97 0.19 -7.50
N ASP A 64 -9.71 0.58 -8.52
CA ASP A 64 -10.70 1.66 -8.41
C ASP A 64 -11.73 1.34 -7.33
N CYS A 65 -12.27 0.13 -7.37
CA CYS A 65 -13.26 -0.34 -6.40
C CYS A 65 -12.71 -0.28 -4.97
N LYS A 66 -11.52 -0.81 -4.76
CA LYS A 66 -10.92 -0.85 -3.42
C LYS A 66 -10.58 0.52 -2.87
N LEU A 67 -10.09 1.42 -3.71
CA LEU A 67 -9.81 2.79 -3.27
C LEU A 67 -11.09 3.51 -2.83
N ARG A 68 -12.17 3.33 -3.57
CA ARG A 68 -13.45 3.96 -3.21
C ARG A 68 -14.03 3.41 -1.92
N LEU A 69 -13.87 2.12 -1.68
CA LEU A 69 -14.34 1.50 -0.44
C LEU A 69 -13.49 1.94 0.76
N LEU A 70 -12.19 2.09 0.54
CA LEU A 70 -11.25 2.40 1.61
C LEU A 70 -11.33 3.86 2.08
N LEU A 71 -11.48 4.79 1.15
CA LEU A 71 -11.41 6.23 1.47
C LEU A 71 -12.22 6.66 2.67
N PRO A 72 -13.52 6.27 2.79
CA PRO A 72 -14.31 6.69 3.94
C PRO A 72 -13.81 6.15 5.28
N LEU A 73 -13.00 5.11 5.26
CA LEU A 73 -12.49 4.45 6.46
C LEU A 73 -11.14 5.00 6.90
N MET A 74 -10.47 5.75 6.04
CA MET A 74 -9.12 6.24 6.30
C MET A 74 -9.08 7.41 7.27
N GLU A 75 -8.07 7.39 8.13
CA GLU A 75 -7.70 8.56 8.90
C GLU A 75 -7.30 9.68 7.92
N ARG A 76 -7.61 10.94 8.24
CA ARG A 76 -7.33 12.07 7.35
C ARG A 76 -5.85 12.22 7.02
N ASP A 77 -4.98 11.93 7.98
CA ASP A 77 -3.53 11.96 7.78
C ASP A 77 -2.95 10.57 7.58
N GLY A 78 -3.81 9.59 7.29
CA GLY A 78 -3.39 8.24 6.98
C GLY A 78 -2.87 8.11 5.56
N PHE A 79 -2.48 6.89 5.21
CA PHE A 79 -1.96 6.61 3.88
C PHE A 79 -2.38 5.22 3.41
N VAL A 80 -2.29 5.03 2.09
CA VAL A 80 -2.51 3.72 1.49
C VAL A 80 -1.36 3.41 0.54
N TRP A 81 -0.83 2.21 0.67
CA TRP A 81 0.10 1.65 -0.30
C TRP A 81 -0.68 0.82 -1.31
N VAL A 82 -0.46 1.09 -2.58
CA VAL A 82 -1.01 0.27 -3.66
C VAL A 82 0.14 -0.54 -4.22
N SER A 83 0.08 -1.86 -4.05
CA SER A 83 1.06 -2.77 -4.63
C SER A 83 0.51 -3.40 -5.90
N TRP A 84 1.33 -3.42 -6.93
CA TRP A 84 1.01 -4.03 -8.21
C TRP A 84 2.19 -4.85 -8.69
N PRO A 85 1.95 -5.84 -9.59
CA PRO A 85 3.05 -6.67 -10.09
C PRO A 85 4.05 -5.85 -10.91
N LYS A 86 5.33 -6.02 -10.62
CA LYS A 86 6.39 -5.46 -11.44
C LYS A 86 6.35 -6.05 -12.83
N LYS A 87 6.74 -5.27 -13.81
CA LYS A 87 6.86 -5.73 -15.18
C LYS A 87 7.76 -6.96 -15.28
N ALA A 88 8.87 -6.94 -14.56
CA ALA A 88 9.84 -8.04 -14.54
C ALA A 88 9.30 -9.34 -13.95
N SER A 89 8.22 -9.29 -13.16
CA SER A 89 7.60 -10.48 -12.58
C SER A 89 6.83 -11.30 -13.61
N LYS A 90 6.48 -10.68 -14.73
CA LYS A 90 5.66 -11.28 -15.80
C LYS A 90 4.27 -11.67 -15.37
N VAL A 91 3.82 -11.26 -14.19
CA VAL A 91 2.42 -11.43 -13.77
C VAL A 91 1.57 -10.46 -14.60
N PRO A 92 0.50 -10.93 -15.23
CA PRO A 92 -0.35 -10.05 -16.04
C PRO A 92 -0.98 -8.94 -15.21
N THR A 93 -0.90 -7.71 -15.71
CA THR A 93 -1.50 -6.57 -15.03
C THR A 93 -1.71 -5.44 -16.02
N ASP A 94 -2.76 -4.65 -15.82
CA ASP A 94 -2.98 -3.40 -16.56
C ASP A 94 -2.63 -2.19 -15.67
N ILE A 95 -2.00 -2.42 -14.53
CA ILE A 95 -1.64 -1.35 -13.59
C ILE A 95 -0.19 -0.90 -13.81
N THR A 96 -0.02 0.43 -13.84
CA THR A 96 1.28 1.10 -13.83
C THR A 96 1.18 2.23 -12.82
N GLU A 97 2.31 2.88 -12.52
CA GLU A 97 2.29 4.07 -11.67
C GLU A 97 1.33 5.12 -12.21
N ASP A 98 1.35 5.35 -13.53
CA ASP A 98 0.50 6.36 -14.16
C ASP A 98 -0.97 5.99 -14.05
N VAL A 99 -1.31 4.72 -14.18
CA VAL A 99 -2.69 4.24 -13.99
C VAL A 99 -3.15 4.53 -12.56
N ILE A 100 -2.30 4.24 -11.58
CA ILE A 100 -2.62 4.49 -10.17
C ILE A 100 -2.88 5.99 -9.96
N ARG A 101 -2.01 6.85 -10.47
CA ARG A 101 -2.18 8.30 -10.36
C ARG A 101 -3.47 8.76 -11.00
N ALA A 102 -3.79 8.23 -12.19
CA ALA A 102 -5.01 8.60 -12.91
C ALA A 102 -6.27 8.24 -12.14
N LEU A 103 -6.25 7.13 -11.42
CA LEU A 103 -7.40 6.72 -10.59
C LEU A 103 -7.45 7.47 -9.27
N ALA A 104 -6.30 7.77 -8.69
CA ALA A 104 -6.19 8.37 -7.36
C ALA A 104 -6.52 9.86 -7.35
N LEU A 105 -6.06 10.61 -8.33
CA LEU A 105 -6.22 12.06 -8.35
C LEU A 105 -7.68 12.52 -8.26
N PRO A 106 -8.62 11.96 -9.05
CA PRO A 106 -10.02 12.37 -8.92
C PRO A 106 -10.63 12.05 -7.57
N LEU A 107 -10.05 11.11 -6.84
CA LEU A 107 -10.54 10.74 -5.50
C LEU A 107 -9.93 11.60 -4.39
N GLY A 108 -9.07 12.54 -4.75
CA GLY A 108 -8.42 13.41 -3.78
C GLY A 108 -7.16 12.84 -3.16
N LEU A 109 -6.58 11.82 -3.79
CA LEU A 109 -5.34 11.20 -3.33
C LEU A 109 -4.18 11.65 -4.20
N VAL A 110 -3.00 11.78 -3.59
CA VAL A 110 -1.76 12.09 -4.32
C VAL A 110 -0.69 11.10 -3.92
N ASP A 111 0.19 10.79 -4.86
CA ASP A 111 1.32 9.89 -4.62
C ASP A 111 2.49 10.66 -4.00
N VAL A 112 3.17 10.03 -3.06
CA VAL A 112 4.28 10.67 -2.36
C VAL A 112 5.56 9.85 -2.38
N LYS A 113 5.50 8.55 -2.64
CA LYS A 113 6.67 7.69 -2.54
C LYS A 113 6.43 6.37 -3.24
N VAL A 114 7.46 5.82 -3.83
CA VAL A 114 7.43 4.48 -4.41
C VAL A 114 8.46 3.61 -3.70
N CYS A 115 8.19 2.32 -3.54
CA CYS A 115 9.19 1.39 -3.04
C CYS A 115 9.01 0.00 -3.66
N ALA A 116 10.06 -0.79 -3.60
CA ALA A 116 9.99 -2.20 -3.95
C ALA A 116 9.59 -2.98 -2.70
N VAL A 117 8.57 -3.82 -2.84
CA VAL A 117 8.12 -4.68 -1.73
C VAL A 117 8.91 -5.98 -1.75
N ASP A 118 8.94 -6.65 -2.89
CA ASP A 118 9.72 -7.88 -3.09
C ASP A 118 9.99 -8.07 -4.58
N GLU A 119 10.32 -9.27 -4.98
CA GLU A 119 10.64 -9.60 -6.37
C GLU A 119 9.46 -9.41 -7.31
N THR A 120 8.24 -9.56 -6.79
CA THR A 120 7.01 -9.50 -7.58
C THR A 120 6.35 -8.13 -7.52
N TRP A 121 6.35 -7.49 -6.36
CA TRP A 121 5.51 -6.34 -6.08
C TRP A 121 6.28 -5.04 -5.95
N SER A 122 5.78 -4.00 -6.60
CA SER A 122 6.14 -2.61 -6.37
C SER A 122 4.98 -1.93 -5.65
N ALA A 123 5.25 -0.87 -4.92
CA ALA A 123 4.20 -0.16 -4.19
C ALA A 123 4.33 1.34 -4.34
N LEU A 124 3.18 2.01 -4.45
CA LEU A 124 3.07 3.46 -4.53
C LEU A 124 2.26 3.94 -3.34
N LYS A 125 2.83 4.86 -2.57
CA LYS A 125 2.17 5.42 -1.38
C LYS A 125 1.30 6.60 -1.78
N LEU A 126 0.04 6.56 -1.37
CA LEU A 126 -0.93 7.61 -1.62
C LEU A 126 -1.39 8.22 -0.30
N VAL A 127 -1.57 9.53 -0.29
CA VAL A 127 -2.13 10.26 0.86
C VAL A 127 -3.26 11.15 0.39
N ILE A 128 -4.16 11.50 1.30
CA ILE A 128 -5.21 12.46 1.00
C ILE A 128 -4.57 13.83 0.80
N ARG A 129 -4.96 14.54 -0.25
CA ARG A 129 -4.42 15.87 -0.52
C ARG A 129 -4.56 16.76 0.70
N LYS A 130 -3.54 17.56 0.94
CA LYS A 130 -3.45 18.40 2.15
C LYS A 130 -4.70 19.25 2.36
N GLU A 131 -5.23 19.83 1.32
CA GLU A 131 -6.42 20.69 1.41
C GLU A 131 -7.71 19.93 1.70
N LEU A 132 -7.69 18.61 1.64
CA LEU A 132 -8.85 17.78 1.93
C LEU A 132 -8.77 17.07 3.30
N ARG A 133 -7.70 17.31 4.03
CA ARG A 133 -7.51 16.67 5.33
C ARG A 133 -8.28 17.32 6.46
#